data_23565e4ddec210fecb2cd7fa65a55663
#
_entry.id   23565e4ddec210fecb2cd7fa65a55663
#
_cell.length_a   1.000
_cell.length_b   1.000
_cell.length_c   1.000
_cell.angle_alpha   90.00
_cell.angle_beta   90.00
_cell.angle_gamma   90.00
#
_symmetry.space_group_name_H-M   'P 1'
#
loop_
_entity.id
_entity.type
_entity.pdbx_description
1 polymer ?
#
loop_
_entity_poly.entity_id
_entity_poly.type
_entity_poly.pdbx_seq_one_letter_code
_entity_poly.pdbx_strand_id
1 'polypeptide(L)'
;DAVWIDEGTAIVATGLRTNEAGADQVEWALRSIGADVVRVDLPYGSMHFMGTLRVAGPGIATGFPGRTPHRAVRALRERGYDVLWAPDMEEIGRSALNYVPLGPKKILMAADCPRTQAFYEGAGIECVTVEIGELRKAAGGMGCLTGVLKRTKEK
;
A
#
# COMPACT_ATOMS: atom_id res chain seq x y z
N ASP A 1 1.52 -10.36 -0.89
CA ASP A 1 2.44 -9.37 -1.48
C ASP A 1 2.01 -8.94 -2.89
N ALA A 2 0.67 -8.87 -3.14
CA ALA A 2 0.10 -8.30 -4.35
C ALA A 2 -0.73 -7.06 -4.01
N VAL A 3 -0.61 -6.01 -4.81
CA VAL A 3 -1.35 -4.75 -4.65
C VAL A 3 -1.84 -4.28 -6.00
N TRP A 4 -3.14 -4.04 -6.12
CA TRP A 4 -3.72 -3.38 -7.28
C TRP A 4 -3.36 -1.90 -7.26
N ILE A 5 -2.87 -1.38 -8.36
CA ILE A 5 -2.57 0.05 -8.53
C ILE A 5 -3.66 0.74 -9.35
N ASP A 6 -4.30 0.04 -10.24
CA ASP A 6 -5.47 0.47 -11.00
C ASP A 6 -6.38 -0.73 -11.32
N GLU A 7 -7.40 -0.54 -12.16
CA GLU A 7 -8.39 -1.58 -12.51
C GLU A 7 -7.80 -2.75 -13.31
N GLY A 8 -6.68 -2.54 -13.99
CA GLY A 8 -6.07 -3.51 -14.89
C GLY A 8 -4.67 -3.94 -14.50
N THR A 9 -4.06 -3.31 -13.47
CA THR A 9 -2.65 -3.54 -13.17
C THR A 9 -2.42 -3.85 -11.69
N ALA A 10 -1.70 -4.92 -11.41
CA ALA A 10 -1.22 -5.27 -10.08
C ALA A 10 0.31 -5.28 -10.00
N ILE A 11 0.85 -4.93 -8.84
CA ILE A 11 2.25 -5.19 -8.50
C ILE A 11 2.31 -6.44 -7.64
N VAL A 12 3.19 -7.38 -7.99
CA VAL A 12 3.46 -8.60 -7.23
C VAL A 12 4.90 -8.57 -6.76
N ALA A 13 5.09 -8.72 -5.45
CA ALA A 13 6.39 -8.61 -4.82
C ALA A 13 6.92 -9.95 -4.34
N THR A 14 8.21 -10.20 -4.56
CA THR A 14 9.00 -11.24 -3.89
C THR A 14 9.73 -10.66 -2.69
N GLY A 15 9.97 -11.49 -1.69
CA GLY A 15 10.64 -11.07 -0.44
C GLY A 15 10.59 -12.16 0.62
N LEU A 16 10.66 -11.77 1.88
CA LEU A 16 10.72 -12.70 3.01
C LEU A 16 9.52 -13.64 3.15
N ARG A 17 8.34 -13.23 2.65
CA ARG A 17 7.07 -13.97 2.82
C ARG A 17 6.51 -14.52 1.53
N THR A 18 7.07 -14.17 0.40
CA THR A 18 6.66 -14.63 -0.93
C THR A 18 7.91 -14.94 -1.74
N ASN A 19 8.15 -16.20 -2.03
CA ASN A 19 9.25 -16.63 -2.92
C ASN A 19 8.84 -16.54 -4.40
N GLU A 20 9.78 -16.79 -5.30
CA GLU A 20 9.54 -16.73 -6.75
C GLU A 20 8.39 -17.64 -7.18
N ALA A 21 8.37 -18.92 -6.73
CA ALA A 21 7.33 -19.86 -7.09
C ALA A 21 5.93 -19.41 -6.64
N GLY A 22 5.82 -18.81 -5.46
CA GLY A 22 4.55 -18.22 -4.98
C GLY A 22 4.13 -17.00 -5.79
N ALA A 23 5.08 -16.13 -6.11
CA ALA A 23 4.82 -14.96 -6.92
C ALA A 23 4.45 -15.33 -8.37
N ASP A 24 5.03 -16.38 -8.95
CA ASP A 24 4.68 -16.90 -10.28
C ASP A 24 3.23 -17.39 -10.32
N GLN A 25 2.78 -18.08 -9.28
CA GLN A 25 1.39 -18.56 -9.19
C GLN A 25 0.41 -17.36 -9.08
N VAL A 26 0.74 -16.36 -8.29
CA VAL A 26 -0.09 -15.14 -8.16
C VAL A 26 -0.12 -14.38 -9.49
N GLU A 27 1.02 -14.22 -10.15
CA GLU A 27 1.10 -13.59 -11.47
C GLU A 27 0.26 -14.34 -12.50
N TRP A 28 0.39 -15.67 -12.56
CA TRP A 28 -0.42 -16.49 -13.46
C TRP A 28 -1.92 -16.29 -13.21
N ALA A 29 -2.35 -16.30 -11.95
CA ALA A 29 -3.75 -16.10 -11.59
C ALA A 29 -4.26 -14.72 -12.00
N LEU A 30 -3.47 -13.66 -11.78
CA LEU A 30 -3.82 -12.30 -12.16
C LEU A 30 -3.89 -12.13 -13.68
N ARG A 31 -2.91 -12.68 -14.42
CA ARG A 31 -2.91 -12.66 -15.89
C ARG A 31 -4.07 -13.43 -16.49
N SER A 32 -4.50 -14.53 -15.86
CA SER A 32 -5.64 -15.34 -16.34
C SER A 32 -6.97 -14.59 -16.30
N ILE A 33 -7.08 -13.56 -15.47
CA ILE A 33 -8.24 -12.66 -15.42
C ILE A 33 -8.03 -11.33 -16.20
N GLY A 34 -6.95 -11.26 -17.00
CA GLY A 34 -6.66 -10.11 -17.87
C GLY A 34 -5.89 -8.97 -17.23
N ALA A 35 -5.33 -9.15 -16.05
CA ALA A 35 -4.53 -8.12 -15.40
C ALA A 35 -3.09 -8.06 -15.91
N ASP A 36 -2.56 -6.86 -16.05
CA ASP A 36 -1.13 -6.63 -16.18
C ASP A 36 -0.43 -6.80 -14.82
N VAL A 37 0.77 -7.38 -14.85
CA VAL A 37 1.53 -7.62 -13.62
C VAL A 37 2.93 -7.02 -13.72
N VAL A 38 3.28 -6.23 -12.70
CA VAL A 38 4.62 -5.69 -12.50
C VAL A 38 5.28 -6.45 -11.36
N ARG A 39 6.37 -7.19 -11.64
CA ARG A 39 7.15 -7.89 -10.61
C ARG A 39 8.16 -6.95 -9.98
N VAL A 40 8.28 -7.03 -8.66
CA VAL A 40 9.26 -6.25 -7.89
C VAL A 40 9.87 -7.10 -6.78
N ASP A 41 11.07 -6.73 -6.35
CA ASP A 41 11.73 -7.32 -5.18
C ASP A 41 11.64 -6.38 -4.00
N LEU A 42 11.23 -6.88 -2.85
CA LEU A 42 11.23 -6.10 -1.62
C LEU A 42 12.67 -5.96 -1.08
N PRO A 43 13.03 -4.78 -0.58
CA PRO A 43 14.28 -4.63 0.16
C PRO A 43 14.34 -5.59 1.34
N TYR A 44 15.52 -6.15 1.60
CA TYR A 44 15.76 -7.01 2.75
C TYR A 44 15.30 -6.35 4.06
N GLY A 45 14.60 -7.09 4.90
CA GLY A 45 13.99 -6.56 6.12
C GLY A 45 12.57 -6.03 5.96
N SER A 46 12.06 -5.89 4.74
CA SER A 46 10.64 -5.60 4.50
C SER A 46 9.83 -6.89 4.54
N MET A 47 8.88 -6.98 5.49
CA MET A 47 8.10 -8.20 5.67
C MET A 47 7.06 -8.37 4.56
N HIS A 48 6.29 -7.32 4.27
CA HIS A 48 5.21 -7.33 3.28
C HIS A 48 5.20 -6.07 2.42
N PHE A 49 4.80 -6.21 1.17
CA PHE A 49 4.71 -5.09 0.23
C PHE A 49 3.77 -3.98 0.70
N MET A 50 2.63 -4.33 1.32
CA MET A 50 1.68 -3.34 1.84
C MET A 50 2.25 -2.42 2.94
N GLY A 51 3.35 -2.82 3.59
CA GLY A 51 4.08 -2.00 4.55
C GLY A 51 5.10 -1.05 3.92
N THR A 52 5.26 -1.08 2.60
CA THR A 52 6.23 -0.28 1.85
C THR A 52 5.59 0.69 0.89
N LEU A 53 4.42 0.36 0.36
CA LEU A 53 3.70 1.14 -0.63
C LEU A 53 2.19 0.89 -0.53
N ARG A 54 1.41 1.96 -0.63
CA ARG A 54 -0.07 1.91 -0.66
C ARG A 54 -0.62 2.87 -1.70
N VAL A 55 -1.75 2.52 -2.27
CA VAL A 55 -2.53 3.41 -3.13
C VAL A 55 -3.61 4.07 -2.26
N ALA A 56 -3.58 5.39 -2.16
CA ALA A 56 -4.56 6.17 -1.39
C ALA A 56 -5.79 6.56 -2.21
N GLY A 57 -5.69 6.48 -3.53
CA GLY A 57 -6.76 6.78 -4.47
C GLY A 57 -6.23 6.92 -5.89
N PRO A 58 -7.10 7.23 -6.86
CA PRO A 58 -6.68 7.47 -8.23
C PRO A 58 -5.58 8.54 -8.29
N GLY A 59 -4.46 8.22 -8.94
CA GLY A 59 -3.33 9.12 -9.13
C GLY A 59 -2.46 9.40 -7.88
N ILE A 60 -2.76 8.80 -6.72
CA ILE A 60 -1.98 9.03 -5.50
C ILE A 60 -1.58 7.71 -4.84
N ALA A 61 -0.29 7.54 -4.64
CA ALA A 61 0.29 6.47 -3.84
C ALA A 61 1.17 7.05 -2.72
N THR A 62 1.34 6.29 -1.66
CA THR A 62 2.21 6.65 -0.54
C THR A 62 3.26 5.57 -0.35
N GLY A 63 4.46 5.97 -0.01
CA GLY A 63 5.57 5.06 0.23
C GLY A 63 6.53 5.59 1.29
N PHE A 64 7.59 4.83 1.56
CA PHE A 64 8.66 5.26 2.44
C PHE A 64 10.02 5.05 1.77
N PRO A 65 10.89 6.08 1.70
CA PRO A 65 12.22 5.95 1.13
C PRO A 65 13.01 4.81 1.78
N GLY A 66 13.76 4.05 0.98
CA GLY A 66 14.54 2.92 1.47
C GLY A 66 13.75 1.61 1.67
N ARG A 67 12.41 1.65 1.68
CA ARG A 67 11.56 0.44 1.76
C ARG A 67 10.73 0.20 0.51
N THR A 68 10.47 1.24 -0.29
CA THR A 68 9.66 1.13 -1.51
C THR A 68 10.55 0.73 -2.69
N PRO A 69 10.23 -0.37 -3.40
CA PRO A 69 11.01 -0.80 -4.56
C PRO A 69 10.99 0.24 -5.68
N HIS A 70 12.16 0.57 -6.22
CA HIS A 70 12.28 1.55 -7.31
C HIS A 70 11.40 1.21 -8.53
N ARG A 71 11.31 -0.08 -8.90
CA ARG A 71 10.48 -0.53 -10.02
C ARG A 71 8.99 -0.28 -9.78
N ALA A 72 8.53 -0.40 -8.53
CA ALA A 72 7.14 -0.07 -8.16
C ALA A 72 6.87 1.43 -8.33
N VAL A 73 7.79 2.28 -7.86
CA VAL A 73 7.69 3.74 -8.01
C VAL A 73 7.65 4.13 -9.49
N ARG A 74 8.52 3.53 -10.31
CA ARG A 74 8.54 3.77 -11.75
C ARG A 74 7.23 3.40 -12.41
N ALA A 75 6.71 2.20 -12.12
CA ALA A 75 5.45 1.72 -12.67
C ALA A 75 4.24 2.61 -12.32
N LEU A 76 4.24 3.18 -11.11
CA LEU A 76 3.24 4.16 -10.68
C LEU A 76 3.37 5.48 -11.45
N ARG A 77 4.60 6.03 -11.53
CA ARG A 77 4.84 7.30 -12.23
C ARG A 77 4.53 7.24 -13.72
N GLU A 78 4.86 6.13 -14.38
CA GLU A 78 4.51 5.87 -15.80
C GLU A 78 2.99 5.85 -16.02
N ARG A 79 2.20 5.64 -14.96
CA ARG A 79 0.72 5.68 -14.95
C ARG A 79 0.15 6.97 -14.37
N GLY A 80 0.98 8.00 -14.21
CA GLY A 80 0.54 9.32 -13.74
C GLY A 80 0.26 9.42 -12.25
N TYR A 81 0.80 8.50 -11.44
CA TYR A 81 0.68 8.58 -9.98
C TYR A 81 1.71 9.52 -9.38
N ASP A 82 1.26 10.40 -8.49
CA ASP A 82 2.12 11.06 -7.52
C ASP A 82 2.44 10.10 -6.39
N VAL A 83 3.73 9.94 -6.10
CA VAL A 83 4.19 9.11 -4.98
C VAL A 83 4.62 10.01 -3.83
N LEU A 84 3.79 10.07 -2.80
CA LEU A 84 4.04 10.82 -1.59
C LEU A 84 4.92 10.01 -0.63
N TRP A 85 5.95 10.64 -0.11
CA TRP A 85 6.88 10.00 0.80
C TRP A 85 6.52 10.33 2.24
N ALA A 86 6.08 9.31 2.99
CA ALA A 86 5.78 9.46 4.42
C ALA A 86 6.99 10.02 5.16
N PRO A 87 6.81 11.05 6.01
CA PRO A 87 7.92 11.84 6.52
C PRO A 87 8.62 11.22 7.74
N ASP A 88 7.98 10.28 8.43
CA ASP A 88 8.40 9.85 9.76
C ASP A 88 8.59 8.33 9.87
N MET A 89 9.85 7.92 10.11
CA MET A 89 10.23 6.50 10.25
C MET A 89 9.60 5.85 11.48
N GLU A 90 9.45 6.56 12.57
CA GLU A 90 8.89 6.03 13.81
C GLU A 90 7.39 5.74 13.63
N GLU A 91 6.66 6.64 12.98
CA GLU A 91 5.25 6.45 12.67
C GLU A 91 5.03 5.36 11.61
N ILE A 92 5.99 5.16 10.69
CA ILE A 92 5.98 3.99 9.79
C ILE A 92 6.06 2.70 10.62
N GLY A 93 6.87 2.66 11.65
CA GLY A 93 6.91 1.56 12.62
C GLY A 93 5.58 1.37 13.36
N ARG A 94 4.82 2.44 13.55
CA ARG A 94 3.48 2.45 14.15
C ARG A 94 2.35 2.20 13.16
N SER A 95 2.65 1.73 11.96
CA SER A 95 1.68 1.38 10.93
C SER A 95 1.09 2.56 10.13
N ALA A 96 1.78 3.70 10.03
CA ALA A 96 1.30 4.85 9.26
C ALA A 96 1.04 4.55 7.77
N LEU A 97 1.75 3.58 7.17
CA LEU A 97 1.47 3.08 5.81
C LEU A 97 0.43 1.95 5.77
N ASN A 98 0.00 1.42 6.91
CA ASN A 98 -0.93 0.30 6.97
C ASN A 98 -2.39 0.77 7.09
N TYR A 99 -2.76 1.76 6.28
CA TYR A 99 -4.11 2.30 6.24
C TYR A 99 -5.02 1.54 5.28
N VAL A 100 -6.32 1.78 5.39
CA VAL A 100 -7.37 1.26 4.51
C VAL A 100 -7.95 2.39 3.67
N PRO A 101 -7.90 2.33 2.33
CA PRO A 101 -8.59 3.29 1.49
C PRO A 101 -10.12 3.12 1.63
N LEU A 102 -10.81 4.18 2.04
CA LEU A 102 -12.28 4.22 2.20
C LEU A 102 -12.97 4.78 0.95
N GLY A 103 -12.25 5.55 0.15
CA GLY A 103 -12.75 6.19 -1.08
C GLY A 103 -11.62 6.93 -1.79
N PRO A 104 -11.92 7.67 -2.86
CA PRO A 104 -10.95 8.53 -3.50
C PRO A 104 -10.39 9.55 -2.51
N LYS A 105 -9.07 9.54 -2.28
CA LYS A 105 -8.39 10.45 -1.35
C LYS A 105 -8.96 10.44 0.09
N LYS A 106 -9.52 9.32 0.53
CA LYS A 106 -10.02 9.14 1.90
C LYS A 106 -9.49 7.82 2.45
N ILE A 107 -8.85 7.87 3.62
CA ILE A 107 -8.22 6.70 4.25
C ILE A 107 -8.62 6.58 5.71
N LEU A 108 -8.61 5.33 6.20
CA LEU A 108 -8.66 5.01 7.63
C LEU A 108 -7.24 4.66 8.08
N MET A 109 -6.67 5.41 9.04
CA MET A 109 -5.31 5.23 9.51
C MET A 109 -5.19 5.21 11.04
N ALA A 110 -4.03 4.81 11.54
CA ALA A 110 -3.75 4.79 12.97
C ALA A 110 -3.73 6.20 13.57
N ALA A 111 -4.41 6.39 14.72
CA ALA A 111 -4.53 7.69 15.38
C ALA A 111 -3.20 8.22 15.95
N ASP A 112 -2.26 7.32 16.30
CA ASP A 112 -0.98 7.67 16.89
C ASP A 112 0.13 7.95 15.86
N CYS A 113 -0.27 8.44 14.66
CA CYS A 113 0.62 8.85 13.58
C CYS A 113 0.34 10.31 13.14
N PRO A 114 0.42 11.30 14.06
CA PRO A 114 -0.06 12.66 13.80
C PRO A 114 0.76 13.42 12.74
N ARG A 115 2.06 13.17 12.63
CA ARG A 115 2.92 13.83 11.62
C ARG A 115 2.60 13.34 10.22
N THR A 116 2.41 12.02 10.07
CA THR A 116 2.04 11.40 8.79
C THR A 116 0.61 11.78 8.42
N GLN A 117 -0.31 11.85 9.39
CA GLN A 117 -1.66 12.35 9.19
C GLN A 117 -1.65 13.77 8.62
N ALA A 118 -0.99 14.70 9.30
CA ALA A 118 -0.89 16.10 8.85
C ALA A 118 -0.27 16.21 7.44
N PHE A 119 0.73 15.39 7.14
CA PHE A 119 1.34 15.34 5.82
C PHE A 119 0.36 14.85 4.74
N TYR A 120 -0.44 13.82 5.01
CA TYR A 120 -1.44 13.30 4.08
C TYR A 120 -2.58 14.30 3.89
N GLU A 121 -3.06 14.93 4.96
CA GLU A 121 -4.09 15.99 4.91
C GLU A 121 -3.61 17.20 4.11
N GLY A 122 -2.35 17.60 4.28
CA GLY A 122 -1.71 18.64 3.47
C GLY A 122 -1.60 18.30 1.98
N ALA A 123 -1.58 17.02 1.64
CA ALA A 123 -1.63 16.51 0.27
C ALA A 123 -3.07 16.28 -0.26
N GLY A 124 -4.08 16.68 0.50
CA GLY A 124 -5.51 16.56 0.13
C GLY A 124 -6.10 15.18 0.31
N ILE A 125 -5.53 14.36 1.20
CA ILE A 125 -6.08 13.06 1.59
C ILE A 125 -6.85 13.24 2.91
N GLU A 126 -8.13 12.95 2.93
CA GLU A 126 -8.94 12.94 4.15
C GLU A 126 -8.54 11.74 5.03
N CYS A 127 -8.13 12.02 6.27
CA CYS A 127 -7.70 11.00 7.21
C CYS A 127 -8.74 10.78 8.31
N VAL A 128 -9.37 9.61 8.30
CA VAL A 128 -10.15 9.11 9.44
C VAL A 128 -9.20 8.31 10.32
N THR A 129 -9.16 8.59 11.61
CA THR A 129 -8.23 7.93 12.53
C THR A 129 -8.94 6.97 13.48
N VAL A 130 -8.22 5.90 13.87
CA VAL A 130 -8.71 4.93 14.84
C VAL A 130 -7.55 4.40 15.69
N GLU A 131 -7.84 4.14 16.97
CA GLU A 131 -6.91 3.50 17.87
C GLU A 131 -6.71 2.03 17.52
N ILE A 132 -5.44 1.63 17.28
CA ILE A 132 -5.09 0.26 16.91
C ILE A 132 -4.07 -0.39 17.85
N GLY A 133 -3.93 0.13 19.06
CA GLY A 133 -2.95 -0.35 20.04
C GLY A 133 -3.09 -1.84 20.34
N GLU A 134 -4.31 -2.32 20.55
CA GLU A 134 -4.58 -3.74 20.79
C GLU A 134 -4.32 -4.59 19.54
N LEU A 135 -4.72 -4.09 18.37
CA LEU A 135 -4.49 -4.78 17.10
C LEU A 135 -3.00 -5.01 16.82
N ARG A 136 -2.16 -4.02 17.11
CA ARG A 136 -0.71 -4.14 16.94
C ARG A 136 -0.06 -5.24 17.80
N LYS A 137 -0.64 -5.60 18.94
CA LYS A 137 -0.15 -6.71 19.77
C LYS A 137 -0.20 -8.04 19.03
N ALA A 138 -1.08 -8.16 18.02
CA ALA A 138 -1.16 -9.31 17.11
C ALA A 138 -0.22 -9.20 15.89
N ALA A 139 0.75 -8.30 15.94
CA ALA A 139 1.75 -8.06 14.88
C ALA A 139 1.15 -7.65 13.52
N GLY A 140 0.02 -6.95 13.51
CA GLY A 140 -0.65 -6.47 12.31
C GLY A 140 -1.22 -5.07 12.47
N GLY A 141 -1.63 -4.48 11.34
CA GLY A 141 -2.40 -3.25 11.27
C GLY A 141 -3.75 -3.48 10.62
N MET A 142 -4.56 -2.44 10.53
CA MET A 142 -5.93 -2.57 9.99
C MET A 142 -5.96 -2.98 8.52
N GLY A 143 -5.00 -2.53 7.70
CA GLY A 143 -4.88 -2.96 6.31
C GLY A 143 -4.60 -4.45 6.16
N CYS A 144 -3.90 -5.07 7.13
CA CYS A 144 -3.63 -6.50 7.14
C CYS A 144 -4.88 -7.34 7.39
N LEU A 145 -5.88 -6.79 8.07
CA LEU A 145 -7.16 -7.46 8.40
C LEU A 145 -8.30 -7.11 7.44
N THR A 146 -8.03 -6.27 6.44
CA THR A 146 -9.07 -5.79 5.53
C THR A 146 -8.92 -6.42 4.16
N GLY A 147 -9.99 -7.08 3.69
CA GLY A 147 -10.15 -7.52 2.31
C GLY A 147 -11.18 -6.66 1.59
N VAL A 148 -10.81 -6.07 0.46
CA VAL A 148 -11.75 -5.31 -0.38
C VAL A 148 -12.43 -6.27 -1.35
N LEU A 149 -13.72 -6.49 -1.19
CA LEU A 149 -14.50 -7.38 -2.05
C LEU A 149 -14.95 -6.70 -3.34
N LYS A 150 -15.28 -5.41 -3.26
CA LYS A 150 -15.77 -4.65 -4.41
C LYS A 150 -15.47 -3.16 -4.23
N ARG A 151 -15.08 -2.52 -5.31
CA ARG A 151 -15.01 -1.06 -5.42
C ARG A 151 -15.96 -0.63 -6.55
N THR A 152 -16.77 0.38 -6.29
CA THR A 152 -17.64 1.00 -7.31
C THR A 152 -17.15 2.41 -7.58
N LYS A 153 -17.15 2.83 -8.85
CA LYS A 153 -17.00 4.26 -9.16
C LYS A 153 -18.28 4.96 -8.74
N GLU A 154 -18.15 6.03 -7.97
CA GLU A 154 -19.26 6.97 -7.83
C GLU A 154 -19.57 7.57 -9.21
N LYS A 155 -20.86 7.62 -9.56
CA LYS A 155 -21.32 8.21 -10.82
C LYS A 155 -21.27 9.72 -10.75
#